data_8317673cb6339df98d2bacb406200fc3
#
_entry.id   8317673cb6339df98d2bacb406200fc3
#
_cell.length_a   1.000
_cell.length_b   1.000
_cell.length_c   1.000
_cell.angle_alpha   90.00
_cell.angle_beta   90.00
_cell.angle_gamma   90.00
#
_symmetry.space_group_name_H-M   'P 1'
#
loop_
_entity.id
_entity.type
_entity.pdbx_description
1 polymer ?
#
loop_
_entity_poly.entity_id
_entity_poly.type
_entity_poly.pdbx_seq_one_letter_code
_entity_poly.pdbx_strand_id
1 'polypeptide(L)'
;ETALAQLKEAGYKCGILTSNAKKNVEHFLDIKGLSPLFDFVYQSKHFFGKDLALHQLIKRESLSLEQVVYVGDEIRDMLASKKAGIPMVAVSWGFTPPDIFEGKHPDRLAYTPAELKTCIDELFQFR
;
A
#
# COMPACT_ATOMS: atom_id res chain seq x y z
N GLU A 1 -8.73 10.50 -3.00
CA GLU A 1 -9.45 10.79 -1.75
C GLU A 1 -10.71 9.95 -1.60
N THR A 2 -11.56 9.94 -2.64
CA THR A 2 -12.80 9.15 -2.60
C THR A 2 -12.52 7.66 -2.43
N ALA A 3 -11.49 7.13 -3.09
CA ALA A 3 -11.12 5.73 -2.96
C ALA A 3 -10.70 5.40 -1.53
N LEU A 4 -9.91 6.26 -0.91
CA LEU A 4 -9.48 6.07 0.48
C LEU A 4 -10.66 6.14 1.45
N ALA A 5 -11.58 7.08 1.22
CA ALA A 5 -12.78 7.20 2.05
C ALA A 5 -13.65 5.94 1.95
N GLN A 6 -13.79 5.39 0.75
CA GLN A 6 -14.54 4.15 0.55
C GLN A 6 -13.91 2.97 1.28
N LEU A 7 -12.58 2.89 1.29
CA LEU A 7 -11.88 1.84 2.02
C LEU A 7 -12.12 1.96 3.53
N LYS A 8 -12.07 3.18 4.05
CA LYS A 8 -12.34 3.41 5.47
C LYS A 8 -13.76 3.04 5.84
N GLU A 9 -14.73 3.42 5.02
CA GLU A 9 -16.14 3.06 5.25
C GLU A 9 -16.36 1.55 5.23
N ALA A 10 -15.59 0.83 4.42
CA ALA A 10 -15.66 -0.62 4.35
C ALA A 10 -14.98 -1.31 5.55
N GLY A 11 -14.37 -0.56 6.45
CA GLY A 11 -13.73 -1.10 7.64
C GLY A 11 -12.25 -1.39 7.51
N TYR A 12 -11.63 -1.04 6.40
CA TYR A 12 -10.19 -1.21 6.23
C TYR A 12 -9.41 -0.17 7.02
N LYS A 13 -8.30 -0.60 7.58
CA LYS A 13 -7.30 0.31 8.12
C LYS A 13 -6.33 0.66 7.01
N CYS A 14 -6.02 1.94 6.86
CA CYS A 14 -5.10 2.42 5.85
C CYS A 14 -3.88 3.02 6.52
N GLY A 15 -2.71 2.61 6.08
CA GLY A 15 -1.47 3.14 6.61
C GLY A 15 -0.51 3.48 5.49
N ILE A 16 0.51 4.24 5.81
CA ILE A 16 1.56 4.62 4.86
C ILE A 16 2.89 4.05 5.32
N LEU A 17 3.59 3.40 4.39
CA LEU A 17 4.98 3.00 4.55
C LEU A 17 5.80 3.87 3.60
N THR A 18 6.73 4.63 4.12
CA THR A 18 7.50 5.58 3.33
C THR A 18 8.98 5.59 3.74
N SER A 19 9.85 5.91 2.78
CA SER A 19 11.25 6.19 3.07
C SER A 19 11.49 7.67 3.38
N ASN A 20 10.48 8.51 3.14
CA ASN A 20 10.55 9.93 3.51
C ASN A 20 10.40 10.11 5.01
N ALA A 21 10.84 11.25 5.52
CA ALA A 21 10.70 11.55 6.94
C ALA A 21 9.21 11.56 7.32
N LYS A 22 8.87 10.84 8.38
CA LYS A 22 7.51 10.74 8.88
C LYS A 22 6.88 12.12 9.09
N LYS A 23 7.64 13.03 9.66
CA LYS A 23 7.22 14.41 9.93
C LYS A 23 6.77 15.14 8.67
N ASN A 24 7.51 14.94 7.56
CA ASN A 24 7.18 15.59 6.30
C ASN A 24 5.91 14.99 5.69
N VAL A 25 5.73 13.70 5.79
CA VAL A 25 4.54 13.01 5.28
C VAL A 25 3.32 13.44 6.09
N GLU A 26 3.42 13.49 7.40
CA GLU A 26 2.32 13.93 8.26
C GLU A 26 1.92 15.37 7.96
N HIS A 27 2.89 16.25 7.74
CA HIS A 27 2.63 17.63 7.38
C HIS A 27 1.89 17.74 6.04
N PHE A 28 2.32 16.98 5.04
CA PHE A 28 1.66 16.91 3.75
C PHE A 28 0.20 16.46 3.89
N LEU A 29 -0.03 15.40 4.66
CA LEU A 29 -1.38 14.88 4.88
C LEU A 29 -2.27 15.91 5.57
N ASP A 30 -1.73 16.63 6.53
CA ASP A 30 -2.48 17.70 7.23
C ASP A 30 -2.89 18.81 6.27
N ILE A 31 -1.96 19.28 5.43
CA ILE A 31 -2.25 20.33 4.46
C ILE A 31 -3.34 19.89 3.48
N LYS A 32 -3.31 18.63 3.06
CA LYS A 32 -4.27 18.09 2.10
C LYS A 32 -5.57 17.62 2.74
N GLY A 33 -5.67 17.68 4.07
CA GLY A 33 -6.86 17.20 4.77
C GLY A 33 -7.02 15.69 4.72
N LEU A 34 -5.94 14.94 4.50
CA LEU A 34 -5.98 13.49 4.34
C LEU A 34 -5.64 12.74 5.64
N SER A 35 -5.15 13.43 6.66
CA SER A 35 -4.72 12.78 7.90
C SER A 35 -5.77 11.85 8.51
N PRO A 36 -7.08 12.20 8.54
CA PRO A 36 -8.07 11.31 9.12
C PRO A 36 -8.26 9.99 8.38
N LEU A 37 -7.79 9.92 7.12
CA LEU A 37 -7.95 8.71 6.32
C LEU A 37 -6.88 7.65 6.60
N PHE A 38 -5.83 8.01 7.33
CA PHE A 38 -4.72 7.09 7.61
C PHE A 38 -4.63 6.80 9.10
N ASP A 39 -4.50 5.52 9.41
CA ASP A 39 -4.42 5.04 10.79
C ASP A 39 -3.00 5.14 11.34
N PHE A 40 -1.99 5.12 10.45
CA PHE A 40 -0.59 5.26 10.85
C PHE A 40 0.28 5.68 9.67
N VAL A 41 1.45 6.24 10.00
CA VAL A 41 2.53 6.51 9.06
C VAL A 41 3.77 5.86 9.64
N TYR A 42 4.37 4.94 8.89
CA TYR A 42 5.58 4.22 9.30
C TYR A 42 6.73 4.61 8.38
N GLN A 43 7.80 5.14 8.97
CA GLN A 43 8.99 5.52 8.22
C GLN A 43 9.96 4.35 8.18
N SER A 44 10.28 3.90 6.97
CA SER A 44 11.33 2.93 6.75
C SER A 44 12.68 3.65 6.81
N LYS A 45 13.61 3.12 7.60
CA LYS A 45 14.94 3.71 7.72
C LYS A 45 15.84 3.40 6.54
N HIS A 46 15.48 2.41 5.73
CA HIS A 46 16.31 1.94 4.64
C HIS A 46 15.60 2.09 3.31
N PHE A 47 16.29 2.69 2.35
CA PHE A 47 15.78 2.85 1.00
C PHE A 47 15.54 1.51 0.33
N PHE A 48 16.45 0.55 0.57
CA PHE A 48 16.30 -0.83 0.14
C PHE A 48 15.99 -1.67 1.38
N GLY A 49 14.97 -2.43 1.37
CA GLY A 49 14.60 -3.24 2.54
C GLY A 49 13.17 -3.00 2.96
N LYS A 50 12.32 -2.60 2.01
CA LYS A 50 10.88 -2.45 2.28
C LYS A 50 10.26 -3.76 2.76
N ASP A 51 10.78 -4.92 2.33
CA ASP A 51 10.31 -6.21 2.81
C ASP A 51 10.52 -6.35 4.32
N LEU A 52 11.68 -5.95 4.83
CA LEU A 52 11.94 -5.96 6.26
C LEU A 52 11.06 -4.94 6.99
N ALA A 53 10.89 -3.75 6.40
CA ALA A 53 10.02 -2.73 6.97
C ALA A 53 8.57 -3.20 7.05
N LEU A 54 8.10 -3.90 6.02
CA LEU A 54 6.76 -4.49 6.02
C LEU A 54 6.59 -5.51 7.14
N HIS A 55 7.57 -6.38 7.33
CA HIS A 55 7.53 -7.35 8.42
C HIS A 55 7.51 -6.68 9.78
N GLN A 56 8.33 -5.66 9.98
CA GLN A 56 8.37 -4.91 11.24
C GLN A 56 7.05 -4.21 11.50
N LEU A 57 6.46 -3.62 10.48
CA LEU A 57 5.18 -2.93 10.57
C LEU A 57 4.07 -3.91 10.96
N ILE A 58 4.01 -5.04 10.30
CA ILE A 58 2.99 -6.07 10.58
C ILE A 58 3.11 -6.55 12.01
N LYS A 59 4.33 -6.79 12.48
CA LYS A 59 4.58 -7.20 13.86
C LYS A 59 4.17 -6.11 14.84
N ARG A 60 4.52 -4.87 14.57
CA ARG A 60 4.21 -3.73 15.43
C ARG A 60 2.70 -3.52 15.56
N GLU A 61 1.96 -3.69 14.47
CA GLU A 61 0.51 -3.52 14.46
C GLU A 61 -0.23 -4.79 14.84
N SER A 62 0.49 -5.84 15.23
CA SER A 62 -0.08 -7.13 15.65
C SER A 62 -0.98 -7.76 14.59
N LEU A 63 -0.56 -7.68 13.34
CA LEU A 63 -1.31 -8.23 12.21
C LEU A 63 -0.71 -9.56 11.75
N SER A 64 -1.52 -10.37 11.09
CA SER A 64 -1.02 -11.52 10.33
C SER A 64 -0.85 -11.14 8.87
N LEU A 65 -0.04 -11.91 8.13
CA LEU A 65 0.18 -11.65 6.70
C LEU A 65 -1.13 -11.68 5.90
N GLU A 66 -2.08 -12.48 6.34
CA GLU A 66 -3.37 -12.64 5.67
C GLU A 66 -4.28 -11.42 5.80
N GLN A 67 -3.98 -10.54 6.74
CA GLN A 67 -4.77 -9.34 7.00
C GLN A 67 -4.27 -8.11 6.25
N VAL A 68 -3.22 -8.24 5.44
CA VAL A 68 -2.52 -7.11 4.85
C VAL A 68 -2.47 -7.22 3.34
N VAL A 69 -2.76 -6.11 2.66
CA VAL A 69 -2.54 -5.94 1.23
C VAL A 69 -1.69 -4.68 1.06
N TYR A 70 -0.66 -4.77 0.23
CA TYR A 70 0.21 -3.64 -0.05
C TYR A 70 -0.22 -3.00 -1.36
N VAL A 71 -0.29 -1.67 -1.38
CA VAL A 71 -0.60 -0.90 -2.59
C VAL A 71 0.64 -0.10 -2.96
N GLY A 72 1.11 -0.25 -4.19
CA GLY A 72 2.32 0.44 -4.60
C GLY A 72 2.33 0.77 -6.09
N ASP A 73 3.29 1.60 -6.48
CA ASP A 73 3.41 2.09 -7.84
C ASP A 73 4.77 1.81 -8.48
N GLU A 74 5.61 1.05 -7.81
CA GLU A 74 6.95 0.75 -8.30
C GLU A 74 7.23 -0.75 -8.31
N ILE A 75 8.10 -1.18 -9.22
CA ILE A 75 8.53 -2.57 -9.30
C ILE A 75 9.18 -3.02 -7.98
N ARG A 76 9.95 -2.16 -7.34
CA ARG A 76 10.59 -2.51 -6.05
C ARG A 76 9.55 -2.78 -4.96
N ASP A 77 8.39 -2.11 -5.03
CA ASP A 77 7.29 -2.39 -4.10
C ASP A 77 6.75 -3.80 -4.31
N MET A 78 6.60 -4.20 -5.58
CA MET A 78 6.16 -5.54 -5.92
C MET A 78 7.15 -6.60 -5.45
N LEU A 79 8.45 -6.37 -5.66
CA LEU A 79 9.49 -7.30 -5.21
C LEU A 79 9.50 -7.42 -3.69
N ALA A 80 9.35 -6.29 -2.99
CA ALA A 80 9.31 -6.28 -1.53
C ALA A 80 8.09 -7.04 -1.00
N SER A 81 6.92 -6.83 -1.60
CA SER A 81 5.70 -7.51 -1.16
C SER A 81 5.78 -9.01 -1.38
N LYS A 82 6.33 -9.44 -2.52
CA LYS A 82 6.53 -10.86 -2.80
C LYS A 82 7.48 -11.49 -1.80
N LYS A 83 8.57 -10.81 -1.48
CA LYS A 83 9.55 -11.29 -0.52
C LYS A 83 8.97 -11.36 0.89
N ALA A 84 8.08 -10.43 1.23
CA ALA A 84 7.41 -10.40 2.53
C ALA A 84 6.23 -11.38 2.61
N GLY A 85 5.79 -11.93 1.49
CA GLY A 85 4.64 -12.83 1.46
C GLY A 85 3.30 -12.13 1.53
N ILE A 86 3.24 -10.87 1.08
CA ILE A 86 2.04 -10.03 1.13
C ILE A 86 1.56 -9.78 -0.29
N PRO A 87 0.27 -9.97 -0.60
CA PRO A 87 -0.22 -9.63 -1.93
C PRO A 87 -0.21 -8.13 -2.16
N MET A 88 -0.02 -7.74 -3.42
CA MET A 88 0.09 -6.34 -3.81
C MET A 88 -0.90 -5.99 -4.90
N VAL A 89 -1.50 -4.82 -4.77
CA VAL A 89 -2.19 -4.15 -5.87
C VAL A 89 -1.24 -3.09 -6.41
N ALA A 90 -0.86 -3.23 -7.68
CA ALA A 90 -0.10 -2.20 -8.37
C ALA A 90 -1.08 -1.17 -8.95
N VAL A 91 -0.69 0.11 -8.96
CA VAL A 91 -1.52 1.17 -9.52
C VAL A 91 -0.88 1.74 -10.77
N SER A 92 -1.70 2.00 -11.79
CA SER A 92 -1.22 2.43 -13.10
C SER A 92 -0.89 3.92 -13.18
N TRP A 93 -1.39 4.70 -12.22
CA TRP A 93 -1.21 6.16 -12.24
C TRP A 93 -0.03 6.64 -11.42
N GLY A 94 0.86 5.73 -11.02
CA GLY A 94 2.04 6.07 -10.25
C GLY A 94 3.29 6.19 -11.11
N PHE A 95 4.44 5.89 -10.51
CA PHE A 95 5.75 6.09 -11.12
C PHE A 95 6.04 5.11 -12.26
N THR A 96 5.66 3.83 -12.09
CA THR A 96 5.96 2.80 -13.10
C THR A 96 4.85 2.74 -14.15
N PRO A 97 5.20 2.74 -15.46
CA PRO A 97 4.19 2.58 -16.50
C PRO A 97 3.44 1.24 -16.36
N PRO A 98 2.14 1.22 -16.67
CA PRO A 98 1.34 0.00 -16.47
C PRO A 98 1.81 -1.19 -17.31
N ASP A 99 2.35 -0.97 -18.50
CA ASP A 99 2.85 -2.07 -19.33
C ASP A 99 4.01 -2.82 -18.66
N ILE A 100 4.82 -2.13 -17.86
CA ILE A 100 5.91 -2.76 -17.11
C ILE A 100 5.33 -3.70 -16.05
N PHE A 101 4.30 -3.27 -15.31
CA PHE A 101 3.63 -4.12 -14.34
C PHE A 101 2.95 -5.33 -15.00
N GLU A 102 2.31 -5.10 -16.14
CA GLU A 102 1.65 -6.18 -16.86
C GLU A 102 2.62 -7.31 -17.20
N GLY A 103 3.84 -6.94 -17.59
CA GLY A 103 4.90 -7.93 -17.87
C GLY A 103 5.47 -8.61 -16.64
N LYS A 104 5.27 -8.05 -15.46
CA LYS A 104 5.80 -8.59 -14.19
C LYS A 104 4.76 -9.34 -13.37
N HIS A 105 3.49 -9.32 -13.79
CA HIS A 105 2.40 -10.07 -13.16
C HIS A 105 2.22 -9.77 -11.66
N PRO A 106 1.86 -8.53 -11.29
CA PRO A 106 1.46 -8.26 -9.92
C PRO A 106 0.17 -9.02 -9.57
N ASP A 107 -0.14 -9.18 -8.31
CA ASP A 107 -1.35 -9.90 -7.91
C ASP A 107 -2.61 -9.26 -8.50
N ARG A 108 -2.67 -7.94 -8.51
CA ARG A 108 -3.73 -7.17 -9.17
C ARG A 108 -3.13 -5.87 -9.68
N LEU A 109 -3.71 -5.33 -10.73
CA LEU A 109 -3.33 -4.04 -11.29
C LEU A 109 -4.57 -3.16 -11.42
N ALA A 110 -4.61 -2.07 -10.69
CA ALA A 110 -5.71 -1.11 -10.74
C ALA A 110 -5.35 0.02 -11.71
N TYR A 111 -6.22 0.27 -12.67
CA TYR A 111 -6.02 1.32 -13.68
C TYR A 111 -6.66 2.64 -13.27
N THR A 112 -7.62 2.60 -12.35
CA THR A 112 -8.28 3.80 -11.83
C THR A 112 -8.43 3.69 -10.32
N PRO A 113 -8.50 4.82 -9.60
CA PRO A 113 -8.77 4.77 -8.16
C PRO A 113 -10.06 4.03 -7.80
N ALA A 114 -11.07 4.08 -8.66
CA ALA A 114 -12.33 3.38 -8.42
C ALA A 114 -12.15 1.85 -8.41
N GLU A 115 -11.18 1.34 -9.15
CA GLU A 115 -10.89 -0.10 -9.19
C GLU A 115 -10.14 -0.59 -7.96
N LEU A 116 -9.53 0.31 -7.21
CA LEU A 116 -8.64 -0.06 -6.12
C LEU A 116 -9.36 -0.89 -5.05
N LYS A 117 -10.53 -0.46 -4.63
CA LYS A 117 -11.30 -1.19 -3.61
C LYS A 117 -11.68 -2.58 -4.12
N THR A 118 -12.10 -2.69 -5.38
CA THR A 118 -12.45 -3.98 -5.97
C THR A 118 -11.26 -4.93 -5.96
N CYS A 119 -10.08 -4.44 -6.35
CA CYS A 119 -8.87 -5.24 -6.35
C CYS A 119 -8.51 -5.72 -4.94
N ILE A 120 -8.61 -4.84 -3.96
CA ILE A 120 -8.32 -5.18 -2.56
C ILE A 120 -9.32 -6.20 -2.03
N ASP A 121 -10.61 -5.97 -2.26
CA ASP A 121 -11.66 -6.89 -1.82
C ASP A 121 -11.44 -8.29 -2.40
N GLU A 122 -11.09 -8.37 -3.68
CA GLU A 122 -10.83 -9.65 -4.33
C GLU A 122 -9.65 -10.39 -3.70
N LEU A 123 -8.57 -9.68 -3.37
CA LEU A 123 -7.42 -10.29 -2.74
C LEU A 123 -7.75 -10.84 -1.36
N PHE A 124 -8.56 -10.16 -0.58
CA PHE A 124 -8.98 -10.67 0.73
C PHE A 124 -9.97 -11.82 0.59
N GLN A 125 -10.84 -11.78 -0.41
CA GLN A 125 -11.85 -12.80 -0.61
C GLN A 125 -11.27 -14.16 -1.01
N PHE A 126 -10.17 -14.16 -1.77
CA PHE A 126 -9.57 -15.38 -2.32
C PHE A 126 -8.30 -15.81 -1.59
N ARG A 127 -8.07 -15.35 -0.38
CA ARG A 127 -6.88 -15.72 0.42
C ARG A 127 -7.14 -16.88 1.41
#